data_dce79f583418c0887f475af455dc3415
#
_entry.id   dce79f583418c0887f475af455dc3415
#
_cell.length_a   1.000
_cell.length_b   1.000
_cell.length_c   1.000
_cell.angle_alpha   90.00
_cell.angle_beta   90.00
_cell.angle_gamma   90.00
#
_symmetry.space_group_name_H-M   'P 1'
#
loop_
_entity.id
_entity.type
_entity.pdbx_description
1 polymer ?
#
loop_
_entity_poly.entity_id
_entity_poly.type
_entity_poly.pdbx_seq_one_letter_code
_entity_poly.pdbx_strand_id
1 'polypeptide(L)'
;EAAAAVRERQVETLGESLTAAREAEAEEFIVENDVMAVLFSTRGGQIKGVTLKDYTQYGPRGKRDRKIEMMDPATARFGLSFYLKNGLKNVPVNTLDYVFTAQPVVGEADGAKSVVMRLPVAEGAYLEYRYLIYDTEAPERDYLVDFDVRLVNMAPEMANQTQIQIDWA
;
A
#
# COMPACT_ATOMS: atom_id res chain seq x y z
N GLU A 1 16.58 27.26 8.00
CA GLU A 1 17.92 26.82 7.49
C GLU A 1 18.16 25.34 7.80
N ALA A 2 17.98 24.84 9.06
CA ALA A 2 18.24 23.43 9.40
C ALA A 2 17.33 22.44 8.63
N ALA A 3 16.03 22.73 8.47
CA ALA A 3 15.10 21.87 7.75
C ALA A 3 15.44 21.80 6.25
N ALA A 4 15.84 22.91 5.64
CA ALA A 4 16.26 22.94 4.25
C ALA A 4 17.52 22.09 4.00
N ALA A 5 18.51 22.19 4.89
CA ALA A 5 19.73 21.39 4.80
C ALA A 5 19.48 19.88 5.02
N VAL A 6 18.51 19.51 5.85
CA VAL A 6 18.08 18.11 6.02
C VAL A 6 17.43 17.61 4.75
N ARG A 7 16.50 18.38 4.17
CA ARG A 7 15.83 18.01 2.92
C ARG A 7 16.83 17.86 1.76
N GLU A 8 17.80 18.77 1.64
CA GLU A 8 18.83 18.71 0.61
C GLU A 8 19.66 17.41 0.69
N ARG A 9 20.04 16.99 1.89
CA ARG A 9 20.71 15.69 2.11
C ARG A 9 19.83 14.50 1.78
N GLN A 10 18.54 14.59 2.05
CA GLN A 10 17.59 13.53 1.69
C GLN A 10 17.46 13.41 0.18
N VAL A 11 17.33 14.53 -0.54
CA VAL A 11 17.32 14.55 -2.01
C VAL A 11 18.61 14.00 -2.59
N GLU A 12 19.76 14.36 -2.04
CA GLU A 12 21.06 13.82 -2.46
C GLU A 12 21.14 12.29 -2.27
N THR A 13 20.50 11.77 -1.24
CA THR A 13 20.56 10.34 -0.88
C THR A 13 19.48 9.50 -1.58
N LEU A 14 18.24 9.98 -1.58
CA LEU A 14 17.04 9.25 -2.01
C LEU A 14 16.54 9.66 -3.39
N GLY A 15 16.96 10.84 -3.89
CA GLY A 15 16.37 11.49 -5.05
C GLY A 15 15.12 12.30 -4.69
N GLU A 16 14.72 13.19 -5.61
CA GLU A 16 13.58 14.09 -5.39
C GLU A 16 12.25 13.34 -5.23
N SER A 17 12.01 12.32 -6.06
CA SER A 17 10.74 11.57 -6.05
C SER A 17 10.46 10.88 -4.71
N LEU A 18 11.46 10.17 -4.16
CA LEU A 18 11.30 9.49 -2.87
C LEU A 18 11.28 10.48 -1.71
N THR A 19 12.04 11.57 -1.79
CA THR A 19 11.99 12.63 -0.77
C THR A 19 10.60 13.24 -0.72
N ALA A 20 10.01 13.59 -1.86
CA ALA A 20 8.65 14.12 -1.93
C ALA A 20 7.61 13.09 -1.41
N ALA A 21 7.75 11.81 -1.77
CA ALA A 21 6.87 10.75 -1.28
C ALA A 21 6.99 10.52 0.24
N ARG A 22 8.14 10.78 0.83
CA ARG A 22 8.34 10.68 2.29
C ARG A 22 7.68 11.83 3.04
N GLU A 23 7.71 13.03 2.48
CA GLU A 23 7.16 14.26 3.05
C GLU A 23 5.66 14.42 2.83
N ALA A 24 5.07 13.69 1.89
CA ALA A 24 3.65 13.79 1.53
C ALA A 24 2.72 13.42 2.70
N GLU A 25 1.56 14.03 2.74
CA GLU A 25 0.49 13.65 3.66
C GLU A 25 -0.16 12.34 3.23
N ALA A 26 -0.37 11.46 4.18
CA ALA A 26 -1.05 10.19 3.94
C ALA A 26 -2.56 10.39 3.96
N GLU A 27 -3.24 9.69 3.07
CA GLU A 27 -4.69 9.62 3.00
C GLU A 27 -5.16 8.21 3.29
N GLU A 28 -6.35 8.10 3.86
CA GLU A 28 -7.05 6.83 4.05
C GLU A 28 -8.39 6.88 3.30
N PHE A 29 -8.74 5.76 2.67
CA PHE A 29 -9.98 5.64 1.94
C PHE A 29 -10.51 4.21 2.00
N ILE A 30 -11.82 4.05 1.83
CA ILE A 30 -12.50 2.77 1.89
C ILE A 30 -12.98 2.39 0.50
N VAL A 31 -12.75 1.14 0.12
CA VAL A 31 -13.37 0.49 -1.03
C VAL A 31 -14.13 -0.73 -0.53
N GLU A 32 -15.36 -0.87 -0.95
CA GLU A 32 -16.24 -1.90 -0.44
C GLU A 32 -16.98 -2.64 -1.55
N ASN A 33 -17.35 -3.88 -1.24
CA ASN A 33 -18.31 -4.69 -1.97
C ASN A 33 -19.51 -5.01 -1.04
N ASP A 34 -20.36 -5.93 -1.43
CA ASP A 34 -21.53 -6.29 -0.66
C ASP A 34 -21.20 -6.95 0.69
N VAL A 35 -20.06 -7.66 0.80
CA VAL A 35 -19.72 -8.48 1.98
C VAL A 35 -18.66 -7.87 2.89
N MET A 36 -17.79 -6.99 2.36
CA MET A 36 -16.71 -6.37 3.14
C MET A 36 -16.43 -4.92 2.77
N ALA A 37 -15.84 -4.19 3.71
CA ALA A 37 -15.26 -2.87 3.52
C ALA A 37 -13.75 -2.95 3.80
N VAL A 38 -12.93 -2.51 2.86
CA VAL A 38 -11.46 -2.53 2.93
C VAL A 38 -10.93 -1.12 3.09
N LEU A 39 -10.25 -0.87 4.20
CA LEU A 39 -9.60 0.39 4.50
C LEU A 39 -8.17 0.38 3.93
N PHE A 40 -7.88 1.29 3.02
CA PHE A 40 -6.57 1.52 2.44
C PHE A 40 -5.91 2.74 3.06
N SER A 41 -4.57 2.72 3.11
CA SER A 41 -3.75 3.87 3.42
C SER A 41 -2.72 4.08 2.32
N THR A 42 -2.56 5.33 1.88
CA THR A 42 -1.51 5.69 0.93
C THR A 42 -0.12 5.63 1.56
N ARG A 43 0.02 5.74 2.88
CA ARG A 43 1.28 5.43 3.56
C ARG A 43 1.56 3.93 3.50
N GLY A 44 2.64 3.58 2.83
CA GLY A 44 2.98 2.19 2.56
C GLY A 44 2.17 1.55 1.43
N GLY A 45 1.15 2.23 0.89
CA GLY A 45 0.27 1.68 -0.15
C GLY A 45 -0.47 0.42 0.30
N GLN A 46 -0.89 0.33 1.56
CA GLN A 46 -1.31 -0.92 2.20
C GLN A 46 -2.78 -0.94 2.59
N ILE A 47 -3.28 -2.15 2.82
CA ILE A 47 -4.56 -2.36 3.53
C ILE A 47 -4.30 -2.18 5.03
N LYS A 48 -5.12 -1.34 5.66
CA LYS A 48 -5.07 -1.07 7.11
C LYS A 48 -6.16 -1.79 7.88
N GLY A 49 -7.24 -2.16 7.23
CA GLY A 49 -8.34 -2.82 7.89
C GLY A 49 -9.29 -3.49 6.92
N VAL A 50 -9.94 -4.53 7.38
CA VAL A 50 -11.04 -5.21 6.65
C VAL A 50 -12.17 -5.45 7.64
N THR A 51 -13.35 -4.93 7.31
CA THR A 51 -14.57 -5.11 8.10
C THR A 51 -15.54 -6.00 7.32
N LEU A 52 -16.01 -7.07 7.95
CA LEU A 52 -17.02 -7.96 7.39
C LEU A 52 -18.43 -7.41 7.69
N LYS A 53 -19.25 -7.24 6.64
CA LYS A 53 -20.58 -6.58 6.76
C LYS A 53 -21.64 -7.47 7.40
N ASP A 54 -21.60 -8.78 7.10
CA ASP A 54 -22.62 -9.72 7.52
C ASP A 54 -22.29 -10.44 8.83
N TYR A 55 -21.10 -10.23 9.36
CA TYR A 55 -20.64 -10.89 10.57
C TYR A 55 -20.49 -9.90 11.72
N THR A 56 -20.94 -10.34 12.91
CA THR A 56 -20.82 -9.57 14.15
C THR A 56 -20.02 -10.33 15.19
N GLN A 57 -19.26 -9.59 15.97
CA GLN A 57 -18.48 -10.16 17.08
C GLN A 57 -19.40 -10.66 18.19
N TYR A 58 -18.97 -11.73 18.86
CA TYR A 58 -19.63 -12.23 20.06
C TYR A 58 -19.17 -11.39 21.26
N GLY A 59 -19.97 -10.43 21.67
CA GLY A 59 -19.67 -9.57 22.80
C GLY A 59 -20.09 -10.16 24.14
N PRO A 60 -19.67 -9.53 25.25
CA PRO A 60 -20.11 -9.92 26.60
C PRO A 60 -21.65 -9.91 26.69
N ARG A 61 -22.22 -10.91 27.38
CA ARG A 61 -23.67 -11.09 27.55
C ARG A 61 -24.46 -11.40 26.25
N GLY A 62 -23.79 -11.94 25.23
CA GLY A 62 -24.43 -12.36 23.97
C GLY A 62 -24.87 -11.21 23.07
N LYS A 63 -24.42 -9.98 23.31
CA LYS A 63 -24.67 -8.86 22.41
C LYS A 63 -23.82 -9.01 21.13
N ARG A 64 -24.47 -8.90 19.98
CA ARG A 64 -23.85 -8.95 18.64
C ARG A 64 -24.04 -7.57 17.98
N ASP A 65 -23.34 -6.56 18.50
CA ASP A 65 -23.52 -5.17 18.09
C ASP A 65 -22.34 -4.59 17.32
N ARG A 66 -21.22 -5.32 17.24
CA ARG A 66 -20.02 -4.90 16.52
C ARG A 66 -19.76 -5.78 15.31
N LYS A 67 -19.43 -5.15 14.18
CA LYS A 67 -18.93 -5.85 12.99
C LYS A 67 -17.58 -6.52 13.29
N ILE A 68 -17.26 -7.59 12.55
CA ILE A 68 -15.95 -8.23 12.66
C ILE A 68 -14.93 -7.39 11.90
N GLU A 69 -13.89 -6.95 12.60
CA GLU A 69 -12.69 -6.38 12.04
C GLU A 69 -11.64 -7.47 11.95
N MET A 70 -11.20 -7.78 10.72
CA MET A 70 -10.23 -8.85 10.47
C MET A 70 -8.79 -8.42 10.77
N MET A 71 -8.54 -7.12 10.77
CA MET A 71 -7.23 -6.52 11.02
C MET A 71 -7.41 -5.32 11.94
N ASP A 72 -6.48 -5.15 12.87
CA ASP A 72 -6.41 -3.93 13.68
C ASP A 72 -5.66 -2.83 12.91
N PRO A 73 -6.32 -1.72 12.53
CA PRO A 73 -5.68 -0.64 11.78
C PRO A 73 -4.46 -0.04 12.46
N ALA A 74 -4.37 -0.13 13.79
CA ALA A 74 -3.25 0.39 14.56
C ALA A 74 -1.98 -0.46 14.42
N THR A 75 -2.13 -1.76 14.19
CA THR A 75 -1.01 -2.72 14.16
C THR A 75 -0.77 -3.32 12.77
N ALA A 76 -1.75 -3.26 11.87
CA ALA A 76 -1.63 -3.78 10.53
C ALA A 76 -0.46 -3.14 9.76
N ARG A 77 0.45 -3.99 9.26
CA ARG A 77 1.65 -3.58 8.54
C ARG A 77 1.88 -4.50 7.35
N PHE A 78 2.07 -3.91 6.20
CA PHE A 78 2.55 -4.58 5.00
C PHE A 78 3.51 -3.65 4.26
N GLY A 79 4.71 -4.12 3.98
CA GLY A 79 5.71 -3.35 3.26
C GLY A 79 6.73 -4.21 2.55
N LEU A 80 7.43 -3.61 1.59
CA LEU A 80 8.56 -4.19 0.90
C LEU A 80 9.83 -3.43 1.25
N SER A 81 10.90 -4.17 1.48
CA SER A 81 12.25 -3.62 1.69
C SER A 81 13.17 -4.07 0.57
N PHE A 82 13.84 -3.12 -0.06
CA PHE A 82 14.80 -3.34 -1.14
C PHE A 82 15.85 -2.22 -1.18
N TYR A 83 16.84 -2.35 -2.08
CA TYR A 83 17.90 -1.37 -2.23
C TYR A 83 17.84 -0.72 -3.60
N LEU A 84 17.99 0.60 -3.63
CA LEU A 84 18.19 1.39 -4.84
C LEU A 84 19.67 1.77 -4.99
N LYS A 85 20.07 2.01 -6.22
CA LYS A 85 21.41 2.53 -6.52
C LYS A 85 21.42 4.04 -6.34
N ASN A 86 22.46 4.55 -5.69
CA ASN A 86 22.81 5.95 -5.71
C ASN A 86 24.33 6.07 -5.91
N GLY A 87 24.75 6.20 -7.16
CA GLY A 87 26.17 6.12 -7.52
C GLY A 87 26.77 4.77 -7.13
N LEU A 88 27.77 4.81 -6.25
CA LEU A 88 28.47 3.59 -5.73
C LEU A 88 27.81 3.04 -4.44
N LYS A 89 26.76 3.69 -3.94
CA LYS A 89 26.10 3.31 -2.69
C LYS A 89 24.75 2.62 -2.97
N ASN A 90 24.41 1.67 -2.14
CA ASN A 90 23.08 1.10 -2.09
C ASN A 90 22.29 1.78 -0.98
N VAL A 91 21.10 2.28 -1.30
CA VAL A 91 20.22 2.97 -0.39
C VAL A 91 19.05 2.05 -0.02
N PRO A 92 18.87 1.71 1.27
CA PRO A 92 17.74 0.91 1.69
C PRO A 92 16.44 1.72 1.60
N VAL A 93 15.41 1.07 1.05
CA VAL A 93 14.06 1.61 0.95
C VAL A 93 13.10 0.63 1.60
N ASN A 94 12.29 1.11 2.54
CA ASN A 94 11.14 0.40 3.08
C ASN A 94 9.89 1.16 2.67
N THR A 95 8.96 0.51 1.98
CA THR A 95 7.76 1.16 1.45
C THR A 95 6.86 1.77 2.51
N LEU A 96 6.93 1.29 3.76
CA LEU A 96 6.17 1.85 4.89
C LEU A 96 6.55 3.30 5.23
N ASP A 97 7.75 3.74 4.84
CA ASP A 97 8.22 5.11 5.11
C ASP A 97 7.70 6.14 4.12
N TYR A 98 7.04 5.70 3.04
CA TYR A 98 6.66 6.54 1.90
C TYR A 98 5.15 6.56 1.68
N VAL A 99 4.68 7.67 1.14
CA VAL A 99 3.29 7.85 0.73
C VAL A 99 3.18 7.56 -0.77
N PHE A 100 2.33 6.62 -1.10
CA PHE A 100 1.99 6.26 -2.47
C PHE A 100 0.95 7.23 -3.03
N THR A 101 0.95 7.43 -4.33
CA THR A 101 -0.11 8.17 -5.02
C THR A 101 -1.20 7.18 -5.43
N ALA A 102 -2.39 7.33 -4.85
CA ALA A 102 -3.55 6.53 -5.24
C ALA A 102 -4.09 7.02 -6.60
N GLN A 103 -4.40 6.06 -7.47
CA GLN A 103 -5.13 6.33 -8.70
C GLN A 103 -6.64 6.23 -8.43
N PRO A 104 -7.50 6.85 -9.26
CA PRO A 104 -8.94 6.65 -9.14
C PRO A 104 -9.30 5.17 -9.16
N VAL A 105 -10.24 4.76 -8.30
CA VAL A 105 -10.75 3.38 -8.28
C VAL A 105 -11.50 3.10 -9.57
N VAL A 106 -11.17 2.01 -10.23
CA VAL A 106 -11.78 1.62 -11.52
C VAL A 106 -12.57 0.34 -11.34
N GLY A 107 -13.80 0.33 -11.85
CA GLY A 107 -14.59 -0.89 -12.00
C GLY A 107 -14.09 -1.70 -13.21
N GLU A 108 -13.84 -2.97 -12.99
CA GLU A 108 -13.45 -3.93 -14.03
C GLU A 108 -14.68 -4.60 -14.66
N ALA A 109 -14.50 -5.19 -15.84
CA ALA A 109 -15.62 -5.77 -16.60
C ALA A 109 -16.30 -6.98 -15.91
N ASP A 110 -15.61 -7.63 -14.99
CA ASP A 110 -16.10 -8.77 -14.18
C ASP A 110 -16.74 -8.35 -12.84
N GLY A 111 -16.97 -7.04 -12.64
CA GLY A 111 -17.54 -6.48 -11.41
C GLY A 111 -16.49 -6.17 -10.33
N ALA A 112 -15.23 -6.59 -10.50
CA ALA A 112 -14.19 -6.26 -9.55
C ALA A 112 -13.88 -4.76 -9.53
N LYS A 113 -13.40 -4.27 -8.39
CA LYS A 113 -12.90 -2.90 -8.21
C LYS A 113 -11.38 -2.95 -8.12
N SER A 114 -10.72 -2.20 -8.99
CA SER A 114 -9.26 -2.09 -9.03
C SER A 114 -8.80 -0.85 -8.28
N VAL A 115 -7.92 -1.07 -7.28
CA VAL A 115 -7.24 -0.02 -6.53
C VAL A 115 -5.77 -0.06 -6.90
N VAL A 116 -5.25 1.03 -7.46
CA VAL A 116 -3.86 1.15 -7.89
C VAL A 116 -3.18 2.25 -7.12
N MET A 117 -2.04 1.95 -6.51
CA MET A 117 -1.20 2.92 -5.81
C MET A 117 0.23 2.83 -6.32
N ARG A 118 0.88 3.99 -6.54
CA ARG A 118 2.22 4.09 -7.12
C ARG A 118 3.16 4.85 -6.20
N LEU A 119 4.34 4.30 -6.02
CA LEU A 119 5.47 4.99 -5.38
C LEU A 119 6.50 5.35 -6.45
N PRO A 120 6.61 6.63 -6.86
CA PRO A 120 7.62 7.07 -7.80
C PRO A 120 9.00 6.99 -7.15
N VAL A 121 9.97 6.36 -7.82
CA VAL A 121 11.37 6.28 -7.36
C VAL A 121 12.29 7.15 -8.18
N ALA A 122 12.00 7.32 -9.48
CA ALA A 122 12.69 8.23 -10.39
C ALA A 122 11.72 8.66 -11.50
N GLU A 123 12.17 9.53 -12.42
CA GLU A 123 11.36 9.94 -13.56
C GLU A 123 10.99 8.72 -14.42
N GLY A 124 9.69 8.45 -14.54
CA GLY A 124 9.17 7.32 -15.31
C GLY A 124 9.40 5.94 -14.68
N ALA A 125 10.01 5.86 -13.48
CA ALA A 125 10.24 4.63 -12.74
C ALA A 125 9.45 4.62 -11.43
N TYR A 126 8.65 3.58 -11.21
CA TYR A 126 7.82 3.48 -10.01
C TYR A 126 7.52 2.04 -9.61
N LEU A 127 7.26 1.87 -8.32
CA LEU A 127 6.65 0.68 -7.75
C LEU A 127 5.13 0.83 -7.79
N GLU A 128 4.43 -0.17 -8.29
CA GLU A 128 2.97 -0.18 -8.37
C GLU A 128 2.41 -1.33 -7.54
N TYR A 129 1.47 -1.01 -6.68
CA TYR A 129 0.61 -1.94 -5.98
C TYR A 129 -0.77 -1.90 -6.61
N ARG A 130 -1.29 -3.06 -6.99
CA ARG A 130 -2.64 -3.22 -7.52
C ARG A 130 -3.40 -4.22 -6.66
N TYR A 131 -4.56 -3.79 -6.17
CA TYR A 131 -5.50 -4.61 -5.44
C TYR A 131 -6.76 -4.80 -6.26
N LEU A 132 -7.29 -6.02 -6.31
CA LEU A 132 -8.59 -6.33 -6.90
C LEU A 132 -9.53 -6.78 -5.80
N ILE A 133 -10.63 -6.05 -5.63
CA ILE A 133 -11.72 -6.38 -4.71
C ILE A 133 -12.87 -6.88 -5.58
N TYR A 134 -13.23 -8.14 -5.40
CA TYR A 134 -14.29 -8.76 -6.17
C TYR A 134 -15.66 -8.35 -5.66
N ASP A 135 -16.57 -8.15 -6.59
CA ASP A 135 -18.00 -7.83 -6.35
C ASP A 135 -18.77 -8.60 -7.40
N THR A 136 -18.89 -9.91 -7.22
CA THR A 136 -19.34 -10.86 -8.23
C THR A 136 -20.60 -11.59 -7.76
N GLU A 137 -21.19 -12.39 -8.65
CA GLU A 137 -22.28 -13.30 -8.28
C GLU A 137 -21.78 -14.58 -7.56
N ALA A 138 -20.46 -14.71 -7.34
CA ALA A 138 -19.84 -15.82 -6.63
C ALA A 138 -19.39 -15.36 -5.23
N PRO A 139 -20.24 -15.53 -4.18
CA PRO A 139 -20.02 -14.95 -2.86
C PRO A 139 -18.71 -15.37 -2.21
N GLU A 140 -18.19 -16.54 -2.52
CA GLU A 140 -16.91 -17.03 -2.01
C GLU A 140 -15.70 -16.22 -2.50
N ARG A 141 -15.81 -15.57 -3.66
CA ARG A 141 -14.76 -14.69 -4.21
C ARG A 141 -14.83 -13.28 -3.63
N ASP A 142 -15.98 -12.86 -3.18
CA ASP A 142 -16.20 -11.50 -2.68
C ASP A 142 -15.49 -11.23 -1.34
N TYR A 143 -15.00 -12.30 -0.68
CA TYR A 143 -14.13 -12.22 0.50
C TYR A 143 -12.63 -12.20 0.16
N LEU A 144 -12.25 -12.23 -1.11
CA LEU A 144 -10.86 -12.24 -1.56
C LEU A 144 -10.43 -10.85 -2.02
N VAL A 145 -9.16 -10.56 -1.79
CA VAL A 145 -8.46 -9.43 -2.37
C VAL A 145 -7.21 -9.96 -3.04
N ASP A 146 -7.13 -9.84 -4.35
CA ASP A 146 -5.90 -10.14 -5.07
C ASP A 146 -4.94 -8.96 -4.97
N PHE A 147 -3.66 -9.26 -4.85
CA PHE A 147 -2.61 -8.26 -4.73
C PHE A 147 -1.47 -8.53 -5.68
N ASP A 148 -1.19 -7.57 -6.55
CA ASP A 148 -0.09 -7.59 -7.50
C ASP A 148 0.92 -6.49 -7.22
N VAL A 149 2.20 -6.80 -7.38
CA VAL A 149 3.31 -5.85 -7.29
C VAL A 149 3.99 -5.77 -8.65
N ARG A 150 4.18 -4.55 -9.15
CA ARG A 150 4.89 -4.28 -10.39
C ARG A 150 6.02 -3.29 -10.19
N LEU A 151 7.16 -3.61 -10.74
CA LEU A 151 8.35 -2.76 -10.79
C LEU A 151 8.44 -2.18 -12.21
N VAL A 152 7.93 -0.96 -12.40
CA VAL A 152 7.88 -0.34 -13.72
C VAL A 152 9.12 0.51 -13.95
N ASN A 153 9.90 0.16 -14.99
CA ASN A 153 11.16 0.83 -15.36
C ASN A 153 12.19 0.94 -14.22
N MET A 154 12.08 0.08 -13.20
CA MET A 154 12.93 0.15 -12.02
C MET A 154 14.28 -0.56 -12.16
N ALA A 155 14.48 -1.37 -13.21
CA ALA A 155 15.71 -2.13 -13.37
C ALA A 155 17.00 -1.27 -13.32
N PRO A 156 17.07 -0.07 -13.91
CA PRO A 156 18.25 0.80 -13.80
C PRO A 156 18.46 1.34 -12.38
N GLU A 157 17.37 1.51 -11.62
CA GLU A 157 17.37 2.11 -10.29
C GLU A 157 17.67 1.08 -9.19
N MET A 158 17.41 -0.19 -9.45
CA MET A 158 17.60 -1.27 -8.47
C MET A 158 19.09 -1.58 -8.27
N ALA A 159 19.49 -1.74 -7.01
CA ALA A 159 20.78 -2.32 -6.70
C ALA A 159 20.85 -3.79 -7.12
N ASN A 160 22.05 -4.30 -7.29
CA ASN A 160 22.26 -5.73 -7.55
C ASN A 160 21.93 -6.53 -6.29
N GLN A 161 20.69 -7.01 -6.22
CA GLN A 161 20.15 -7.77 -5.08
C GLN A 161 19.40 -9.00 -5.59
N THR A 162 19.42 -10.05 -4.79
CA THR A 162 18.78 -11.33 -5.12
C THR A 162 17.43 -11.51 -4.44
N GLN A 163 17.10 -10.62 -3.51
CA GLN A 163 15.88 -10.75 -2.67
C GLN A 163 15.26 -9.38 -2.44
N ILE A 164 13.94 -9.37 -2.39
CA ILE A 164 13.10 -8.31 -1.83
C ILE A 164 12.45 -8.88 -0.58
N GLN A 165 12.61 -8.19 0.54
CA GLN A 165 12.01 -8.62 1.80
C GLN A 165 10.56 -8.11 1.89
N ILE A 166 9.68 -8.98 2.37
CA ILE A 166 8.30 -8.65 2.70
C ILE A 166 8.18 -8.55 4.22
N ASP A 167 7.72 -7.42 4.70
CA ASP A 167 7.36 -7.19 6.09
C ASP A 167 5.84 -7.26 6.22
N TRP A 168 5.35 -8.25 6.96
CA TRP A 168 3.92 -8.44 7.17
C TRP A 168 3.64 -8.74 8.65
N ALA A 169 2.72 -7.95 9.25
CA ALA A 169 2.22 -8.13 10.61
C ALA A 169 0.75 -7.67 10.73
#